data_40050732684304d5ef516b18e265e8f2
#
_entry.id   40050732684304d5ef516b18e265e8f2
#
_cell.length_a   1.000
_cell.length_b   1.000
_cell.length_c   1.000
_cell.angle_alpha   90.00
_cell.angle_beta   90.00
_cell.angle_gamma   90.00
#
_symmetry.space_group_name_H-M   'P 1'
#
loop_
_entity.id
_entity.type
_entity.pdbx_description
1 polymer ?
#
loop_
_entity_poly.entity_id
_entity_poly.type
_entity_poly.pdbx_seq_one_letter_code
_entity_poly.pdbx_strand_id
1 'polypeptide(L)'
;VAASETYNTRLEHHLRHALGVRFAARQGSDPRKRPIREIVDVDPALNERWSSRRASIEARRKVLAKKFQADHGRPPSPIESIQLAQQATLETRESKHEPRSLDEQRATWKREAEHALGSAHGVDAVLAAAMTTRPPQHTRVDTAWIRRVAHTMIYGQDTPNRGRMVGLQDSRSHWQRWHVEAEALRQVRALDLDTADIDRVVTLLVDEVLTRHSVALTRPGDDVDVPTSLRRSDGSSVYTVSGSTLFTSRELLAAEARIVARAGQVDGTRVPDQAVDLAMLASTANGLPLNAGQASLVREMATSGARVQLAIAPAGAGKTTAMRALARAWVEAGGEVL
;
A
#
# COMPACT_ATOMS: atom_id res chain seq x y z
N VAL A 1 -10.65 -4.20 4.97
CA VAL A 1 -9.23 -4.24 5.44
C VAL A 1 -9.20 -4.58 6.93
N ALA A 2 -9.93 -3.85 7.82
CA ALA A 2 -9.92 -4.14 9.26
C ALA A 2 -10.38 -5.59 9.57
N ALA A 3 -11.49 -6.05 8.99
CA ALA A 3 -11.99 -7.42 9.20
C ALA A 3 -10.94 -8.51 8.84
N SER A 4 -10.18 -8.32 7.77
CA SER A 4 -9.11 -9.23 7.37
C SER A 4 -7.97 -9.25 8.39
N GLU A 5 -7.61 -8.08 8.93
CA GLU A 5 -6.56 -7.98 9.95
C GLU A 5 -7.03 -8.54 11.30
N THR A 6 -8.32 -8.35 11.65
CA THR A 6 -8.94 -8.98 12.84
C THR A 6 -8.84 -10.50 12.73
N TYR A 7 -9.26 -11.06 11.58
CA TYR A 7 -9.17 -12.50 11.34
C TYR A 7 -7.73 -13.01 11.50
N ASN A 8 -6.79 -12.39 10.81
CA ASN A 8 -5.39 -12.82 10.86
C ASN A 8 -4.77 -12.70 12.26
N THR A 9 -5.08 -11.62 12.98
CA THR A 9 -4.56 -11.41 14.34
C THR A 9 -5.11 -12.45 15.30
N ARG A 10 -6.41 -12.73 15.25
CA ARG A 10 -7.05 -13.75 16.09
C ARG A 10 -6.62 -15.16 15.70
N LEU A 11 -6.45 -15.45 14.41
CA LEU A 11 -5.96 -16.73 13.94
C LEU A 11 -4.54 -17.01 14.47
N GLU A 12 -3.60 -16.07 14.31
CA GLU A 12 -2.25 -16.23 14.86
C GLU A 12 -2.28 -16.43 16.38
N HIS A 13 -3.10 -15.67 17.08
CA HIS A 13 -3.28 -15.80 18.52
C HIS A 13 -3.76 -17.21 18.91
N HIS A 14 -4.84 -17.69 18.29
CA HIS A 14 -5.38 -19.02 18.55
C HIS A 14 -4.39 -20.14 18.23
N LEU A 15 -3.68 -20.03 17.13
CA LEU A 15 -2.68 -21.05 16.76
C LEU A 15 -1.50 -21.06 17.74
N ARG A 16 -1.06 -19.91 18.25
CA ARG A 16 -0.04 -19.83 19.30
C ARG A 16 -0.48 -20.55 20.57
N HIS A 17 -1.71 -20.28 21.02
CA HIS A 17 -2.22 -20.85 22.28
C HIS A 17 -2.59 -22.34 22.12
N ALA A 18 -3.17 -22.74 20.99
CA ALA A 18 -3.61 -24.11 20.78
C ALA A 18 -2.46 -25.07 20.41
N LEU A 19 -1.48 -24.60 19.64
CA LEU A 19 -0.43 -25.43 19.07
C LEU A 19 0.98 -25.09 19.55
N GLY A 20 1.16 -24.00 20.30
CA GLY A 20 2.48 -23.54 20.74
C GLY A 20 3.35 -22.96 19.62
N VAL A 21 2.81 -22.75 18.42
CA VAL A 21 3.55 -22.25 17.26
C VAL A 21 3.93 -20.78 17.40
N ARG A 22 5.01 -20.38 16.76
CA ARG A 22 5.47 -18.99 16.68
C ARG A 22 5.36 -18.47 15.26
N PHE A 23 5.11 -17.17 15.12
CA PHE A 23 5.06 -16.49 13.84
C PHE A 23 6.15 -15.43 13.71
N ALA A 24 6.78 -15.37 12.56
CA ALA A 24 7.73 -14.33 12.20
C ALA A 24 7.46 -13.78 10.80
N ALA A 25 7.97 -12.59 10.51
CA ALA A 25 7.96 -12.05 9.16
C ALA A 25 8.90 -12.87 8.27
N ARG A 26 8.44 -13.21 7.05
CA ARG A 26 9.27 -13.88 6.04
C ARG A 26 10.51 -13.03 5.75
N GLN A 27 11.68 -13.67 5.76
CA GLN A 27 12.93 -13.01 5.41
C GLN A 27 12.94 -12.58 3.94
N GLY A 28 13.62 -11.47 3.62
CA GLY A 28 13.72 -10.95 2.25
C GLY A 28 12.42 -10.32 1.71
N SER A 29 11.41 -10.11 2.56
CA SER A 29 10.22 -9.34 2.17
C SER A 29 10.58 -7.88 1.88
N ASP A 30 9.99 -7.30 0.83
CA ASP A 30 10.14 -5.88 0.50
C ASP A 30 9.70 -5.02 1.71
N PRO A 31 10.58 -4.18 2.28
CA PRO A 31 10.26 -3.38 3.46
C PRO A 31 9.11 -2.37 3.24
N ARG A 32 8.82 -2.04 1.97
CA ARG A 32 7.69 -1.17 1.58
C ARG A 32 6.36 -1.91 1.56
N LYS A 33 6.36 -3.25 1.62
CA LYS A 33 5.16 -4.08 1.61
C LYS A 33 4.90 -4.63 3.01
N ARG A 34 3.65 -5.00 3.24
CA ARG A 34 3.27 -5.69 4.46
C ARG A 34 4.02 -7.01 4.56
N PRO A 35 4.65 -7.30 5.70
CA PRO A 35 5.36 -8.55 5.86
C PRO A 35 4.38 -9.74 5.79
N ILE A 36 4.76 -10.75 5.03
CA ILE A 36 4.09 -12.05 5.06
C ILE A 36 4.57 -12.73 6.33
N ARG A 37 3.65 -13.17 7.19
CA ARG A 37 3.99 -13.87 8.42
C ARG A 37 3.85 -15.36 8.22
N GLU A 38 4.81 -16.10 8.73
CA GLU A 38 4.93 -17.56 8.60
C GLU A 38 5.19 -18.18 9.97
N ILE A 39 4.78 -19.43 10.11
CA ILE A 39 5.14 -20.23 11.27
C ILE A 39 6.65 -20.46 11.24
N VAL A 40 7.30 -20.17 12.36
CA VAL A 40 8.75 -20.37 12.53
C VAL A 40 9.06 -21.87 12.56
N ASP A 41 10.24 -22.24 12.07
CA ASP A 41 10.75 -23.62 12.04
C ASP A 41 9.97 -24.56 11.09
N VAL A 42 9.14 -23.99 10.19
CA VAL A 42 8.62 -24.75 9.04
C VAL A 42 9.61 -24.63 7.88
N ASP A 43 9.95 -25.80 7.30
CA ASP A 43 10.92 -25.87 6.20
C ASP A 43 10.41 -25.06 4.99
N PRO A 44 11.24 -24.15 4.40
CA PRO A 44 10.87 -23.36 3.23
C PRO A 44 10.38 -24.21 2.05
N ALA A 45 10.88 -25.42 1.86
CA ALA A 45 10.46 -26.32 0.79
C ALA A 45 8.97 -26.67 0.87
N LEU A 46 8.41 -26.80 2.08
CA LEU A 46 6.97 -26.99 2.27
C LEU A 46 6.16 -25.75 1.87
N ASN A 47 6.64 -24.58 2.23
CA ASN A 47 6.01 -23.31 1.84
C ASN A 47 6.02 -23.12 0.31
N GLU A 48 7.12 -23.46 -0.36
CA GLU A 48 7.21 -23.42 -1.83
C GLU A 48 6.28 -24.44 -2.47
N ARG A 49 6.24 -25.67 -1.96
CA ARG A 49 5.37 -26.73 -2.48
C ARG A 49 3.90 -26.33 -2.45
N TRP A 50 3.42 -25.79 -1.33
CA TRP A 50 2.01 -25.42 -1.17
C TRP A 50 1.66 -24.00 -1.64
N SER A 51 2.64 -23.16 -1.95
CA SER A 51 2.47 -21.87 -2.61
C SER A 51 2.61 -21.93 -4.14
N SER A 52 2.60 -23.10 -4.73
CA SER A 52 2.83 -23.39 -6.16
C SER A 52 1.89 -22.61 -7.10
N ARG A 53 0.65 -22.33 -6.68
CA ARG A 53 -0.33 -21.60 -7.50
C ARG A 53 0.18 -20.23 -7.95
N ARG A 54 0.81 -19.45 -7.06
CA ARG A 54 1.37 -18.16 -7.43
C ARG A 54 2.49 -18.28 -8.45
N ALA A 55 3.37 -19.27 -8.26
CA ALA A 55 4.45 -19.55 -9.20
C ALA A 55 3.91 -19.94 -10.58
N SER A 56 2.88 -20.77 -10.65
CA SER A 56 2.20 -21.15 -11.90
C SER A 56 1.55 -19.96 -12.61
N ILE A 57 0.85 -19.10 -11.88
CA ILE A 57 0.25 -17.86 -12.43
C ILE A 57 1.33 -16.93 -12.99
N GLU A 58 2.42 -16.71 -12.26
CA GLU A 58 3.52 -15.83 -12.70
C GLU A 58 4.25 -16.41 -13.92
N ALA A 59 4.50 -17.71 -13.96
CA ALA A 59 5.08 -18.40 -15.11
C ALA A 59 4.17 -18.21 -16.35
N ARG A 60 2.87 -18.46 -16.20
CA ARG A 60 1.91 -18.28 -17.29
C ARG A 60 1.80 -16.85 -17.75
N ARG A 61 1.77 -15.87 -16.82
CA ARG A 61 1.75 -14.45 -17.15
C ARG A 61 2.98 -14.04 -17.99
N LYS A 62 4.17 -14.55 -17.65
CA LYS A 62 5.39 -14.31 -18.44
C LYS A 62 5.25 -14.84 -19.88
N VAL A 63 4.68 -16.03 -20.05
CA VAL A 63 4.44 -16.62 -21.37
C VAL A 63 3.45 -15.76 -22.18
N LEU A 64 2.34 -15.35 -21.56
CA LEU A 64 1.34 -14.50 -22.21
C LEU A 64 1.90 -13.13 -22.58
N ALA A 65 2.71 -12.52 -21.71
CA ALA A 65 3.35 -11.24 -22.00
C ALA A 65 4.34 -11.32 -23.17
N LYS A 66 5.15 -12.41 -23.26
CA LYS A 66 6.03 -12.65 -24.38
C LYS A 66 5.26 -12.84 -25.68
N LYS A 67 4.17 -13.60 -25.65
CA LYS A 67 3.30 -13.78 -26.83
C LYS A 67 2.72 -12.45 -27.26
N PHE A 68 2.15 -11.67 -26.34
CA PHE A 68 1.64 -10.33 -26.63
C PHE A 68 2.67 -9.44 -27.32
N GLN A 69 3.90 -9.43 -26.81
CA GLN A 69 5.00 -8.64 -27.37
C GLN A 69 5.37 -9.09 -28.78
N ALA A 70 5.34 -10.41 -29.05
CA ALA A 70 5.59 -10.95 -30.39
C ALA A 70 4.48 -10.55 -31.36
N ASP A 71 3.20 -10.63 -30.94
CA ASP A 71 2.05 -10.35 -31.79
C ASP A 71 1.85 -8.85 -32.06
N HIS A 72 2.26 -7.96 -31.15
CA HIS A 72 2.01 -6.51 -31.22
C HIS A 72 3.27 -5.65 -31.39
N GLY A 73 4.47 -6.22 -31.38
CA GLY A 73 5.73 -5.49 -31.52
C GLY A 73 6.09 -4.55 -30.35
N ARG A 74 5.33 -4.59 -29.25
CA ARG A 74 5.50 -3.74 -28.06
C ARG A 74 5.17 -4.49 -26.78
N PRO A 75 5.69 -4.07 -25.63
CA PRO A 75 5.29 -4.62 -24.34
C PRO A 75 3.81 -4.25 -24.02
N PRO A 76 3.10 -5.07 -23.20
CA PRO A 76 1.75 -4.78 -22.79
C PRO A 76 1.69 -3.51 -21.91
N SER A 77 0.67 -2.68 -22.16
CA SER A 77 0.34 -1.54 -21.31
C SER A 77 -0.09 -1.99 -19.90
N PRO A 78 -0.20 -1.08 -18.90
CA PRO A 78 -0.68 -1.43 -17.57
C PRO A 78 -2.06 -2.13 -17.57
N ILE A 79 -3.00 -1.69 -18.41
CA ILE A 79 -4.34 -2.29 -18.52
C ILE A 79 -4.26 -3.68 -19.14
N GLU A 80 -3.52 -3.84 -20.23
CA GLU A 80 -3.31 -5.14 -20.87
C GLU A 80 -2.57 -6.11 -19.95
N SER A 81 -1.61 -5.62 -19.15
CA SER A 81 -0.92 -6.42 -18.12
C SER A 81 -1.87 -6.97 -17.05
N ILE A 82 -2.89 -6.20 -16.67
CA ILE A 82 -3.94 -6.67 -15.75
C ILE A 82 -4.80 -7.75 -16.41
N GLN A 83 -5.18 -7.57 -17.67
CA GLN A 83 -5.95 -8.56 -18.43
C GLN A 83 -5.18 -9.88 -18.60
N LEU A 84 -3.88 -9.80 -18.95
CA LEU A 84 -3.02 -10.98 -19.06
C LEU A 84 -2.84 -11.68 -17.69
N ALA A 85 -2.78 -10.94 -16.59
CA ALA A 85 -2.73 -11.51 -15.26
C ALA A 85 -4.03 -12.23 -14.88
N GLN A 86 -5.19 -11.66 -15.25
CA GLN A 86 -6.49 -12.31 -15.06
C GLN A 86 -6.60 -13.59 -15.91
N GLN A 87 -6.20 -13.53 -17.17
CA GLN A 87 -6.16 -14.69 -18.06
C GLN A 87 -5.24 -15.79 -17.49
N ALA A 88 -4.02 -15.45 -17.06
CA ALA A 88 -3.10 -16.39 -16.44
C ALA A 88 -3.71 -17.06 -15.20
N THR A 89 -4.45 -16.30 -14.39
CA THR A 89 -5.13 -16.80 -13.20
C THR A 89 -6.24 -17.79 -13.53
N LEU A 90 -6.98 -17.57 -14.61
CA LEU A 90 -8.04 -18.47 -15.08
C LEU A 90 -7.46 -19.73 -15.71
N GLU A 91 -6.47 -19.60 -16.58
CA GLU A 91 -5.86 -20.73 -17.30
C GLU A 91 -5.07 -21.69 -16.39
N THR A 92 -4.52 -21.19 -15.28
CA THR A 92 -3.81 -22.01 -14.28
C THR A 92 -4.72 -22.56 -13.18
N ARG A 93 -6.04 -22.30 -13.28
CA ARG A 93 -6.98 -22.84 -12.31
C ARG A 93 -7.22 -24.31 -12.61
N GLU A 94 -6.91 -25.15 -11.63
CA GLU A 94 -7.28 -26.57 -11.69
C GLU A 94 -8.80 -26.76 -11.83
N SER A 95 -9.22 -27.74 -12.60
CA SER A 95 -10.62 -28.13 -12.67
C SER A 95 -11.12 -28.56 -11.29
N LYS A 96 -12.40 -28.30 -11.02
CA LYS A 96 -13.03 -28.81 -9.81
C LYS A 96 -13.00 -30.35 -9.86
N HIS A 97 -12.45 -30.94 -8.81
CA HIS A 97 -12.51 -32.39 -8.60
C HIS A 97 -13.60 -32.70 -7.58
N GLU A 98 -14.02 -33.96 -7.51
CA GLU A 98 -14.91 -34.47 -6.48
C GLU A 98 -14.36 -34.16 -5.08
N PRO A 99 -15.25 -33.82 -4.12
CA PRO A 99 -14.83 -33.58 -2.75
C PRO A 99 -14.10 -34.80 -2.16
N ARG A 100 -12.88 -34.58 -1.68
CA ARG A 100 -12.12 -35.61 -0.98
C ARG A 100 -12.45 -35.58 0.50
N SER A 101 -12.47 -36.75 1.14
CA SER A 101 -12.56 -36.82 2.60
C SER A 101 -11.36 -36.16 3.26
N LEU A 102 -11.51 -35.74 4.52
CA LEU A 102 -10.41 -35.12 5.27
C LEU A 102 -9.20 -36.06 5.43
N ASP A 103 -9.46 -37.37 5.58
CA ASP A 103 -8.40 -38.37 5.72
C ASP A 103 -7.62 -38.54 4.42
N GLU A 104 -8.29 -38.55 3.26
CA GLU A 104 -7.63 -38.55 1.95
C GLU A 104 -6.78 -37.30 1.72
N GLN A 105 -7.30 -36.15 2.13
CA GLN A 105 -6.55 -34.90 2.05
C GLN A 105 -5.30 -34.93 2.91
N ARG A 106 -5.43 -35.35 4.18
CA ARG A 106 -4.31 -35.50 5.12
C ARG A 106 -3.26 -36.47 4.61
N ALA A 107 -3.69 -37.62 4.09
CA ALA A 107 -2.78 -38.59 3.51
C ALA A 107 -2.04 -38.06 2.28
N THR A 108 -2.71 -37.24 1.47
CA THR A 108 -2.09 -36.57 0.31
C THR A 108 -1.07 -35.54 0.77
N TRP A 109 -1.43 -34.65 1.70
CA TRP A 109 -0.52 -33.63 2.23
C TRP A 109 0.69 -34.24 2.92
N LYS A 110 0.52 -35.34 3.66
CA LYS A 110 1.63 -36.07 4.28
C LYS A 110 2.62 -36.59 3.23
N ARG A 111 2.14 -37.26 2.19
CA ARG A 111 3.00 -37.74 1.08
C ARG A 111 3.72 -36.63 0.35
N GLU A 112 3.02 -35.50 0.10
CA GLU A 112 3.63 -34.34 -0.53
C GLU A 112 4.72 -33.70 0.34
N ALA A 113 4.50 -33.65 1.66
CA ALA A 113 5.48 -33.15 2.61
C ALA A 113 6.69 -34.06 2.70
N GLU A 114 6.49 -35.37 2.80
CA GLU A 114 7.56 -36.39 2.80
C GLU A 114 8.42 -36.29 1.54
N HIS A 115 7.77 -36.10 0.39
CA HIS A 115 8.48 -35.93 -0.88
C HIS A 115 9.28 -34.60 -0.91
N ALA A 116 8.70 -33.52 -0.45
CA ALA A 116 9.37 -32.21 -0.41
C ALA A 116 10.55 -32.15 0.55
N LEU A 117 10.47 -32.89 1.67
CA LEU A 117 11.51 -32.99 2.69
C LEU A 117 12.54 -34.10 2.42
N GLY A 118 12.30 -34.93 1.41
CA GLY A 118 13.17 -36.08 1.09
C GLY A 118 13.24 -37.18 2.18
N SER A 119 12.34 -37.16 3.16
CA SER A 119 12.34 -38.07 4.29
C SER A 119 10.97 -38.24 4.92
N ALA A 120 10.57 -39.49 5.22
CA ALA A 120 9.33 -39.78 5.95
C ALA A 120 9.36 -39.25 7.40
N HIS A 121 10.53 -39.20 8.04
CA HIS A 121 10.71 -38.66 9.39
C HIS A 121 10.83 -37.13 9.40
N GLY A 122 10.98 -36.48 8.24
CA GLY A 122 11.10 -35.03 8.12
C GLY A 122 9.85 -34.30 8.58
N VAL A 123 8.67 -34.86 8.34
CA VAL A 123 7.38 -34.26 8.76
C VAL A 123 7.27 -34.17 10.27
N ASP A 124 7.60 -35.28 10.98
CA ASP A 124 7.53 -35.31 12.44
C ASP A 124 8.57 -34.36 13.08
N ALA A 125 9.75 -34.26 12.48
CA ALA A 125 10.79 -33.32 12.92
C ALA A 125 10.34 -31.86 12.75
N VAL A 126 9.74 -31.51 11.60
CA VAL A 126 9.19 -30.15 11.36
C VAL A 126 8.05 -29.85 12.33
N LEU A 127 7.14 -30.78 12.57
CA LEU A 127 6.05 -30.60 13.53
C LEU A 127 6.60 -30.40 14.95
N ALA A 128 7.57 -31.24 15.39
CA ALA A 128 8.18 -31.09 16.69
C ALA A 128 8.90 -29.72 16.86
N ALA A 129 9.61 -29.28 15.83
CA ALA A 129 10.30 -27.99 15.83
C ALA A 129 9.31 -26.81 15.87
N ALA A 130 8.27 -26.84 15.02
CA ALA A 130 7.27 -25.78 14.91
C ALA A 130 6.36 -25.67 16.15
N MET A 131 6.06 -26.79 16.81
CA MET A 131 5.18 -26.90 17.98
C MET A 131 5.94 -26.91 19.31
N THR A 132 7.19 -26.45 19.32
CA THR A 132 7.98 -26.37 20.55
C THR A 132 7.36 -25.40 21.52
N THR A 133 6.81 -25.91 22.62
CA THR A 133 6.17 -25.15 23.66
C THR A 133 7.21 -24.28 24.39
N ARG A 134 7.27 -23.01 24.05
CA ARG A 134 8.00 -22.01 24.82
C ARG A 134 7.01 -21.30 25.74
N PRO A 135 7.33 -21.05 27.01
CA PRO A 135 6.43 -20.31 27.88
C PRO A 135 6.12 -18.94 27.25
N PRO A 136 4.86 -18.50 27.28
CA PRO A 136 4.46 -17.21 26.73
C PRO A 136 5.27 -16.08 27.40
N GLN A 137 5.90 -15.25 26.59
CA GLN A 137 6.55 -14.03 27.08
C GLN A 137 5.49 -12.93 27.07
N HIS A 138 4.75 -12.78 28.17
CA HIS A 138 3.76 -11.71 28.30
C HIS A 138 4.37 -10.35 28.03
N THR A 139 3.96 -9.75 26.94
CA THR A 139 4.42 -8.40 26.57
C THR A 139 3.72 -7.39 27.45
N ARG A 140 4.49 -6.66 28.25
CA ARG A 140 3.94 -5.57 29.05
C ARG A 140 3.64 -4.37 28.16
N VAL A 141 2.35 -4.04 28.05
CA VAL A 141 1.88 -2.85 27.34
C VAL A 141 1.58 -1.76 28.35
N ASP A 142 2.40 -0.71 28.34
CA ASP A 142 2.21 0.49 29.15
C ASP A 142 1.85 1.71 28.28
N THR A 143 1.51 2.82 28.92
CA THR A 143 1.15 4.07 28.25
C THR A 143 2.29 4.60 27.34
N ALA A 144 3.54 4.41 27.73
CA ALA A 144 4.68 4.86 26.93
C ALA A 144 4.81 4.03 25.65
N TRP A 145 4.54 2.72 25.72
CA TRP A 145 4.48 1.85 24.56
C TRP A 145 3.34 2.27 23.62
N ILE A 146 2.12 2.50 24.15
CA ILE A 146 0.95 2.96 23.37
C ILE A 146 1.30 4.23 22.58
N ARG A 147 1.85 5.26 23.25
CA ARG A 147 2.21 6.53 22.59
C ARG A 147 3.26 6.34 21.51
N ARG A 148 4.29 5.56 21.76
CA ARG A 148 5.36 5.29 20.80
C ARG A 148 4.84 4.55 19.56
N VAL A 149 4.02 3.52 19.76
CA VAL A 149 3.43 2.75 18.65
C VAL A 149 2.42 3.60 17.88
N ALA A 150 1.55 4.35 18.54
CA ALA A 150 0.60 5.25 17.90
C ALA A 150 1.31 6.29 16.99
N HIS A 151 2.43 6.86 17.46
CA HIS A 151 3.28 7.73 16.64
C HIS A 151 3.82 6.99 15.41
N THR A 152 4.38 5.80 15.59
CA THR A 152 4.91 4.99 14.50
C THR A 152 3.83 4.61 13.47
N MET A 153 2.61 4.35 13.90
CA MET A 153 1.49 4.03 13.01
C MET A 153 1.18 5.16 12.02
N ILE A 154 1.34 6.40 12.41
CA ILE A 154 1.07 7.56 11.54
C ILE A 154 2.31 7.98 10.75
N TYR A 155 3.43 8.16 11.43
CA TYR A 155 4.63 8.79 10.86
C TYR A 155 5.66 7.79 10.33
N GLY A 156 5.44 6.50 10.57
CA GLY A 156 6.44 5.47 10.28
C GLY A 156 7.64 5.55 11.23
N GLN A 157 8.62 4.75 10.97
CA GLN A 157 9.87 4.71 11.75
C GLN A 157 11.01 4.22 10.89
N ASP A 158 12.16 4.88 10.99
CA ASP A 158 13.41 4.38 10.42
C ASP A 158 13.94 3.26 11.34
N THR A 159 14.11 2.08 10.77
CA THR A 159 14.60 0.92 11.51
C THR A 159 16.01 0.59 11.05
N PRO A 160 17.00 0.60 11.93
CA PRO A 160 18.35 0.14 11.58
C PRO A 160 18.28 -1.27 10.97
N ASN A 161 18.92 -1.49 9.84
CA ASN A 161 19.00 -2.76 9.11
C ASN A 161 17.70 -3.31 8.46
N ARG A 162 16.54 -2.64 8.63
CA ARG A 162 15.26 -3.08 8.01
C ARG A 162 14.62 -2.04 7.09
N GLY A 163 15.24 -0.86 6.96
CA GLY A 163 14.67 0.24 6.20
C GLY A 163 13.55 0.98 6.94
N ARG A 164 12.91 1.94 6.28
CA ARG A 164 11.84 2.74 6.85
C ARG A 164 10.54 1.93 6.93
N MET A 165 9.97 1.82 8.12
CA MET A 165 8.61 1.35 8.32
C MET A 165 7.65 2.46 7.88
N VAL A 166 6.77 2.15 6.92
CA VAL A 166 5.85 3.11 6.30
C VAL A 166 4.68 3.38 7.23
N GLY A 167 4.45 4.64 7.58
CA GLY A 167 3.27 5.07 8.33
C GLY A 167 2.04 5.28 7.45
N LEU A 168 0.89 5.53 8.07
CA LEU A 168 -0.36 5.79 7.35
C LEU A 168 -0.25 7.02 6.45
N GLN A 169 0.40 8.09 6.91
CA GLN A 169 0.58 9.32 6.13
C GLN A 169 1.49 9.17 4.91
N ASP A 170 2.40 8.18 4.89
CA ASP A 170 3.28 7.93 3.75
C ASP A 170 2.51 7.30 2.56
N SER A 171 1.38 6.66 2.85
CA SER A 171 0.57 5.95 1.84
C SER A 171 -0.79 6.59 1.57
N ARG A 172 -1.22 7.55 2.40
CA ARG A 172 -2.55 8.15 2.34
C ARG A 172 -2.52 9.60 2.81
N SER A 173 -3.20 10.48 2.07
CA SER A 173 -3.44 11.86 2.50
C SER A 173 -4.50 11.97 3.61
N HIS A 174 -5.38 10.98 3.71
CA HIS A 174 -6.43 10.91 4.73
C HIS A 174 -6.77 9.45 5.07
N TRP A 175 -7.32 9.24 6.24
CA TRP A 175 -7.73 7.93 6.74
C TRP A 175 -9.03 7.99 7.51
N GLN A 176 -9.60 6.84 7.76
CA GLN A 176 -10.80 6.62 8.57
C GLN A 176 -10.44 5.70 9.74
N ARG A 177 -11.30 5.66 10.77
CA ARG A 177 -11.08 4.85 11.97
C ARG A 177 -10.63 3.41 11.64
N TRP A 178 -11.28 2.76 10.68
CA TRP A 178 -10.91 1.36 10.32
C TRP A 178 -9.54 1.19 9.68
N HIS A 179 -8.95 2.24 9.10
CA HIS A 179 -7.56 2.18 8.64
C HIS A 179 -6.60 2.17 9.83
N VAL A 180 -6.90 2.98 10.84
CA VAL A 180 -6.12 3.02 12.09
C VAL A 180 -6.28 1.71 12.85
N GLU A 181 -7.50 1.16 12.95
CA GLU A 181 -7.77 -0.13 13.57
C GLU A 181 -7.01 -1.28 12.88
N ALA A 182 -7.01 -1.30 11.54
CA ALA A 182 -6.26 -2.30 10.80
C ALA A 182 -4.75 -2.22 11.09
N GLU A 183 -4.21 -1.01 11.25
CA GLU A 183 -2.79 -0.84 11.60
C GLU A 183 -2.52 -1.23 13.05
N ALA A 184 -3.38 -0.85 13.99
CA ALA A 184 -3.28 -1.28 15.39
C ALA A 184 -3.28 -2.81 15.52
N LEU A 185 -4.17 -3.50 14.82
CA LEU A 185 -4.22 -4.96 14.77
C LEU A 185 -2.89 -5.58 14.26
N ARG A 186 -2.24 -4.95 13.29
CA ARG A 186 -0.92 -5.39 12.81
C ARG A 186 0.16 -5.22 13.87
N GLN A 187 0.13 -4.11 14.60
CA GLN A 187 1.10 -3.85 15.66
C GLN A 187 0.97 -4.83 16.82
N VAL A 188 -0.26 -5.17 17.23
CA VAL A 188 -0.49 -6.11 18.34
C VAL A 188 -0.31 -7.57 17.93
N ARG A 189 -0.41 -7.92 16.65
CA ARG A 189 -0.30 -9.30 16.15
C ARG A 189 1.00 -9.98 16.55
N ALA A 190 2.10 -9.23 16.61
CA ALA A 190 3.40 -9.76 16.99
C ALA A 190 3.57 -9.95 18.51
N LEU A 191 2.66 -9.38 19.31
CA LEU A 191 2.71 -9.44 20.77
C LEU A 191 2.10 -10.74 21.30
N ASP A 192 2.58 -11.16 22.45
CA ASP A 192 1.98 -12.27 23.18
C ASP A 192 1.02 -11.69 24.23
N LEU A 193 -0.24 -11.54 23.83
CA LEU A 193 -1.33 -10.96 24.61
C LEU A 193 -2.48 -11.93 24.69
N ASP A 194 -3.25 -11.88 25.78
CA ASP A 194 -4.53 -12.57 25.85
C ASP A 194 -5.57 -11.91 24.92
N THR A 195 -6.59 -12.68 24.51
CA THR A 195 -7.61 -12.19 23.56
C THR A 195 -8.31 -10.92 24.05
N ALA A 196 -8.64 -10.82 25.33
CA ALA A 196 -9.25 -9.64 25.95
C ALA A 196 -8.30 -8.43 25.94
N ASP A 197 -7.00 -8.66 26.12
CA ASP A 197 -5.99 -7.63 26.07
C ASP A 197 -5.74 -7.12 24.65
N ILE A 198 -5.86 -7.97 23.63
CA ILE A 198 -5.77 -7.56 22.21
C ILE A 198 -6.80 -6.46 21.92
N ASP A 199 -8.08 -6.69 22.23
CA ASP A 199 -9.15 -5.75 21.95
C ASP A 199 -8.96 -4.43 22.75
N ARG A 200 -8.53 -4.53 24.00
CA ARG A 200 -8.21 -3.37 24.85
C ARG A 200 -7.05 -2.54 24.28
N VAL A 201 -5.96 -3.19 23.89
CA VAL A 201 -4.77 -2.51 23.37
C VAL A 201 -5.05 -1.87 22.00
N VAL A 202 -5.80 -2.56 21.14
CA VAL A 202 -6.25 -2.01 19.85
C VAL A 202 -7.09 -0.74 20.06
N THR A 203 -8.04 -0.77 21.00
CA THR A 203 -8.86 0.40 21.34
C THR A 203 -7.99 1.57 21.82
N LEU A 204 -7.06 1.33 22.75
CA LEU A 204 -6.16 2.36 23.26
C LEU A 204 -5.27 2.96 22.15
N LEU A 205 -4.75 2.14 21.24
CA LEU A 205 -3.97 2.63 20.09
C LEU A 205 -4.81 3.48 19.15
N VAL A 206 -6.02 3.03 18.82
CA VAL A 206 -6.93 3.77 17.94
C VAL A 206 -7.29 5.13 18.55
N ASP A 207 -7.64 5.15 19.83
CA ASP A 207 -8.01 6.38 20.52
C ASP A 207 -6.83 7.34 20.65
N GLU A 208 -5.61 6.86 20.97
CA GLU A 208 -4.40 7.69 21.01
C GLU A 208 -4.09 8.29 19.62
N VAL A 209 -4.18 7.50 18.54
CA VAL A 209 -3.98 7.98 17.17
C VAL A 209 -5.01 9.03 16.78
N LEU A 210 -6.29 8.77 17.00
CA LEU A 210 -7.35 9.67 16.56
C LEU A 210 -7.39 10.98 17.37
N THR A 211 -7.03 10.93 18.66
CA THR A 211 -7.05 12.12 19.53
C THR A 211 -5.78 12.97 19.42
N ARG A 212 -4.60 12.35 19.30
CA ARG A 212 -3.33 13.08 19.37
C ARG A 212 -2.60 13.24 18.05
N HIS A 213 -2.75 12.29 17.14
CA HIS A 213 -2.01 12.26 15.88
C HIS A 213 -2.88 12.52 14.65
N SER A 214 -4.19 12.74 14.85
CA SER A 214 -5.12 12.98 13.76
C SER A 214 -5.93 14.25 13.96
N VAL A 215 -6.31 14.87 12.85
CA VAL A 215 -7.23 16.01 12.77
C VAL A 215 -8.43 15.54 11.95
N ALA A 216 -9.64 15.69 12.49
CA ALA A 216 -10.85 15.38 11.73
C ALA A 216 -11.06 16.41 10.61
N LEU A 217 -11.34 15.90 9.41
CA LEU A 217 -11.70 16.72 8.26
C LEU A 217 -13.23 16.85 8.22
N THR A 218 -13.72 18.00 8.67
CA THR A 218 -15.16 18.32 8.61
C THR A 218 -15.48 18.83 7.19
N ARG A 219 -16.53 18.30 6.59
CA ARG A 219 -17.01 18.84 5.30
C ARG A 219 -17.79 20.12 5.52
N PRO A 220 -17.70 21.10 4.62
CA PRO A 220 -18.62 22.24 4.64
C PRO A 220 -20.07 21.73 4.57
N GLY A 221 -20.90 22.12 5.55
CA GLY A 221 -22.30 21.67 5.66
C GLY A 221 -22.55 20.49 6.59
N ASP A 222 -21.51 19.86 7.14
CA ASP A 222 -21.68 18.82 8.19
C ASP A 222 -22.07 19.42 9.56
N ASP A 223 -22.06 20.76 9.68
CA ASP A 223 -22.46 21.52 10.88
C ASP A 223 -23.98 21.68 11.02
N VAL A 224 -24.79 20.94 10.24
CA VAL A 224 -26.23 20.94 10.42
C VAL A 224 -26.56 20.33 11.78
N ASP A 225 -27.18 21.13 12.65
CA ASP A 225 -27.61 20.65 13.98
C ASP A 225 -28.69 19.57 13.81
N VAL A 226 -28.28 18.32 14.01
CA VAL A 226 -29.17 17.17 13.86
C VAL A 226 -29.92 16.96 15.17
N PRO A 227 -31.28 16.99 15.15
CA PRO A 227 -32.10 16.72 16.33
C PRO A 227 -31.69 15.42 17.03
N THR A 228 -31.82 15.36 18.36
CA THR A 228 -31.43 14.21 19.18
C THR A 228 -32.13 12.92 18.73
N SER A 229 -33.35 13.01 18.21
CA SER A 229 -34.13 11.89 17.67
C SER A 229 -33.53 11.27 16.40
N LEU A 230 -32.65 12.01 15.72
CA LEU A 230 -31.94 11.58 14.49
C LEU A 230 -30.43 11.30 14.76
N ARG A 231 -30.07 11.14 16.03
CA ARG A 231 -28.74 10.72 16.44
C ARG A 231 -28.74 9.24 16.88
N ARG A 232 -27.68 8.54 16.53
CA ARG A 232 -27.42 7.17 17.01
C ARG A 232 -26.97 7.19 18.47
N SER A 233 -26.86 6.02 19.08
CA SER A 233 -26.37 5.86 20.46
C SER A 233 -24.94 6.39 20.68
N ASP A 234 -24.12 6.46 19.63
CA ASP A 234 -22.77 7.04 19.64
C ASP A 234 -22.76 8.56 19.38
N GLY A 235 -23.92 9.20 19.29
CA GLY A 235 -24.08 10.63 19.02
C GLY A 235 -23.98 11.02 17.55
N SER A 236 -23.62 10.11 16.65
CA SER A 236 -23.51 10.40 15.21
C SER A 236 -24.90 10.53 14.58
N SER A 237 -24.99 11.36 13.50
CA SER A 237 -26.22 11.48 12.73
C SER A 237 -26.59 10.17 12.03
N VAL A 238 -27.89 9.85 11.97
CA VAL A 238 -28.40 8.71 11.18
C VAL A 238 -28.14 8.87 9.68
N TYR A 239 -27.92 10.09 9.21
CA TYR A 239 -27.60 10.41 7.80
C TYR A 239 -26.11 10.27 7.48
N THR A 240 -25.24 10.14 8.48
CA THR A 240 -23.82 9.87 8.24
C THR A 240 -23.55 8.38 8.27
N VAL A 241 -22.69 7.89 7.39
CA VAL A 241 -22.22 6.52 7.44
C VAL A 241 -21.34 6.37 8.68
N SER A 242 -21.63 5.39 9.55
CA SER A 242 -20.82 5.17 10.76
C SER A 242 -19.36 4.96 10.39
N GLY A 243 -18.45 5.67 11.07
CA GLY A 243 -17.02 5.60 10.81
C GLY A 243 -16.57 6.30 9.52
N SER A 244 -17.43 7.06 8.83
CA SER A 244 -17.07 7.77 7.60
C SER A 244 -16.20 9.02 7.82
N THR A 245 -16.06 9.48 9.07
CA THR A 245 -15.22 10.63 9.40
C THR A 245 -13.82 10.43 8.83
N LEU A 246 -13.38 11.41 8.05
CA LEU A 246 -12.04 11.48 7.49
C LEU A 246 -11.11 12.18 8.47
N PHE A 247 -9.92 11.68 8.59
CA PHE A 247 -8.85 12.25 9.40
C PHE A 247 -7.60 12.43 8.56
N THR A 248 -6.75 13.38 8.94
CA THR A 248 -5.41 13.58 8.38
C THR A 248 -4.43 13.93 9.50
N SER A 249 -3.13 14.06 9.21
CA SER A 249 -2.15 14.55 10.18
C SER A 249 -1.97 16.05 10.07
N ARG A 250 -1.50 16.66 11.18
CA ARG A 250 -1.09 18.08 11.17
C ARG A 250 0.06 18.35 10.22
N GLU A 251 0.95 17.39 10.02
CA GLU A 251 2.07 17.50 9.09
C GLU A 251 1.61 17.56 7.64
N LEU A 252 0.63 16.73 7.25
CA LEU A 252 0.03 16.78 5.92
C LEU A 252 -0.67 18.11 5.67
N LEU A 253 -1.48 18.59 6.62
CA LEU A 253 -2.12 19.92 6.51
C LEU A 253 -1.09 21.03 6.39
N ALA A 254 -0.02 20.97 7.17
CA ALA A 254 1.07 21.96 7.08
C ALA A 254 1.81 21.87 5.73
N ALA A 255 1.97 20.66 5.18
CA ALA A 255 2.57 20.47 3.85
C ALA A 255 1.67 21.05 2.74
N GLU A 256 0.36 20.77 2.80
CA GLU A 256 -0.62 21.35 1.89
C GLU A 256 -0.64 22.89 1.97
N ALA A 257 -0.67 23.44 3.18
CA ALA A 257 -0.60 24.90 3.38
C ALA A 257 0.68 25.51 2.78
N ARG A 258 1.83 24.85 2.93
CA ARG A 258 3.08 25.30 2.30
C ARG A 258 3.02 25.26 0.77
N ILE A 259 2.39 24.24 0.19
CA ILE A 259 2.21 24.13 -1.27
C ILE A 259 1.30 25.29 -1.76
N VAL A 260 0.16 25.49 -1.09
CA VAL A 260 -0.77 26.56 -1.43
C VAL A 260 -0.10 27.94 -1.30
N ALA A 261 0.63 28.18 -0.22
CA ALA A 261 1.35 29.45 -0.03
C ALA A 261 2.41 29.69 -1.12
N ARG A 262 3.10 28.63 -1.56
CA ARG A 262 4.07 28.71 -2.65
C ARG A 262 3.42 28.86 -4.02
N ALA A 263 2.25 28.31 -4.23
CA ALA A 263 1.53 28.42 -5.49
C ALA A 263 1.16 29.87 -5.84
N GLY A 264 0.97 30.74 -4.85
CA GLY A 264 0.73 32.18 -5.05
C GLY A 264 2.00 33.00 -5.29
N GLN A 265 3.21 32.40 -5.21
CA GLN A 265 4.48 33.13 -5.40
C GLN A 265 4.86 33.16 -6.88
N VAL A 266 5.18 34.38 -7.38
CA VAL A 266 5.55 34.64 -8.79
C VAL A 266 6.98 35.18 -8.93
N ASP A 267 7.84 34.85 -7.99
CA ASP A 267 9.26 35.21 -7.91
C ASP A 267 10.20 34.10 -8.37
N GLY A 268 9.66 33.08 -9.04
CA GLY A 268 10.44 32.03 -9.68
C GLY A 268 11.15 32.50 -10.96
N THR A 269 12.03 31.65 -11.46
CA THR A 269 12.76 31.92 -12.71
C THR A 269 11.79 32.03 -13.89
N ARG A 270 12.03 33.00 -14.77
CA ARG A 270 11.29 33.20 -16.02
C ARG A 270 12.22 32.84 -17.17
N VAL A 271 11.71 32.06 -18.10
CA VAL A 271 12.43 31.76 -19.35
C VAL A 271 12.20 32.93 -20.31
N PRO A 272 13.26 33.47 -20.94
CA PRO A 272 13.11 34.50 -21.97
C PRO A 272 12.28 34.01 -23.16
N ASP A 273 11.44 34.88 -23.72
CA ASP A 273 10.59 34.55 -24.87
C ASP A 273 11.37 33.95 -26.03
N GLN A 274 12.58 34.47 -26.30
CA GLN A 274 13.47 33.92 -27.34
C GLN A 274 13.81 32.44 -27.15
N ALA A 275 14.08 32.01 -25.93
CA ALA A 275 14.36 30.59 -25.64
C ALA A 275 13.10 29.72 -25.83
N VAL A 276 11.93 30.27 -25.50
CA VAL A 276 10.64 29.60 -25.76
C VAL A 276 10.40 29.44 -27.26
N ASP A 277 10.62 30.49 -28.05
CA ASP A 277 10.45 30.46 -29.49
C ASP A 277 11.42 29.46 -30.18
N LEU A 278 12.68 29.45 -29.74
CA LEU A 278 13.69 28.47 -30.23
C LEU A 278 13.25 27.03 -29.91
N ALA A 279 12.77 26.79 -28.70
CA ALA A 279 12.31 25.45 -28.30
C ALA A 279 11.08 24.98 -29.11
N MET A 280 10.15 25.90 -29.43
CA MET A 280 9.00 25.60 -30.30
C MET A 280 9.41 25.34 -31.76
N LEU A 281 10.32 26.14 -32.31
CA LEU A 281 10.89 25.92 -33.65
C LEU A 281 11.61 24.58 -33.72
N ALA A 282 12.40 24.27 -32.72
CA ALA A 282 13.10 22.97 -32.65
C ALA A 282 12.12 21.78 -32.51
N SER A 283 10.98 21.95 -31.79
CA SER A 283 9.91 20.92 -31.74
C SER A 283 9.34 20.67 -33.12
N THR A 284 9.07 21.73 -33.87
CA THR A 284 8.57 21.65 -35.25
C THR A 284 9.57 21.00 -36.19
N ALA A 285 10.87 21.40 -36.13
CA ALA A 285 11.93 20.82 -36.93
C ALA A 285 12.12 19.30 -36.68
N ASN A 286 11.82 18.85 -35.45
CA ASN A 286 11.87 17.43 -35.08
C ASN A 286 10.56 16.67 -35.39
N GLY A 287 9.67 17.23 -36.19
CA GLY A 287 8.41 16.58 -36.60
C GLY A 287 7.32 16.54 -35.53
N LEU A 288 7.46 17.34 -34.48
CA LEU A 288 6.52 17.42 -33.36
C LEU A 288 5.97 18.84 -33.18
N PRO A 289 5.25 19.41 -34.18
CA PRO A 289 4.72 20.76 -34.08
C PRO A 289 3.69 20.85 -32.95
N LEU A 290 3.75 21.90 -32.18
CA LEU A 290 2.77 22.19 -31.12
C LEU A 290 1.54 22.83 -31.74
N ASN A 291 0.35 22.42 -31.34
CA ASN A 291 -0.88 23.16 -31.65
C ASN A 291 -0.94 24.45 -30.83
N ALA A 292 -1.89 25.36 -31.18
CA ALA A 292 -1.99 26.66 -30.54
C ALA A 292 -2.14 26.59 -29.01
N GLY A 293 -2.97 25.64 -28.49
CA GLY A 293 -3.17 25.47 -27.06
C GLY A 293 -1.90 24.94 -26.33
N GLN A 294 -1.18 24.03 -26.96
CA GLN A 294 0.09 23.55 -26.43
C GLN A 294 1.17 24.64 -26.43
N ALA A 295 1.22 25.44 -27.50
CA ALA A 295 2.16 26.57 -27.61
C ALA A 295 1.88 27.65 -26.55
N SER A 296 0.61 28.02 -26.36
CA SER A 296 0.18 28.93 -25.28
C SER A 296 0.56 28.41 -23.90
N LEU A 297 0.25 27.14 -23.61
CA LEU A 297 0.60 26.49 -22.36
C LEU A 297 2.12 26.53 -22.08
N VAL A 298 2.93 26.18 -23.07
CA VAL A 298 4.40 26.21 -22.93
C VAL A 298 4.89 27.64 -22.66
N ARG A 299 4.39 28.63 -23.38
CA ARG A 299 4.76 30.03 -23.20
C ARG A 299 4.37 30.52 -21.81
N GLU A 300 3.10 30.32 -21.43
CA GLU A 300 2.60 30.77 -20.14
C GLU A 300 3.37 30.15 -18.97
N MET A 301 3.60 28.85 -19.02
CA MET A 301 4.36 28.16 -17.97
C MET A 301 5.83 28.60 -17.92
N ALA A 302 6.47 28.87 -19.07
CA ALA A 302 7.85 29.27 -19.13
C ALA A 302 8.07 30.71 -18.60
N THR A 303 7.14 31.61 -18.90
CA THR A 303 7.32 33.07 -18.65
C THR A 303 6.63 33.60 -17.39
N SER A 304 5.75 32.82 -16.75
CA SER A 304 4.93 33.29 -15.62
C SER A 304 5.74 33.66 -14.37
N GLY A 305 6.86 32.96 -14.11
CA GLY A 305 7.60 33.10 -12.86
C GLY A 305 6.88 32.47 -11.64
N ALA A 306 5.76 31.80 -11.83
CA ALA A 306 5.08 31.11 -10.74
C ALA A 306 5.88 29.88 -10.29
N ARG A 307 6.09 29.74 -8.96
CA ARG A 307 6.85 28.61 -8.39
C ARG A 307 6.16 27.26 -8.54
N VAL A 308 4.83 27.26 -8.55
CA VAL A 308 4.01 26.05 -8.75
C VAL A 308 2.99 26.33 -9.84
N GLN A 309 2.93 25.48 -10.83
CA GLN A 309 2.02 25.62 -11.96
C GLN A 309 1.33 24.30 -12.25
N LEU A 310 0.07 24.35 -12.67
CA LEU A 310 -0.74 23.20 -13.00
C LEU A 310 -1.19 23.28 -14.47
N ALA A 311 -0.91 22.22 -15.22
CA ALA A 311 -1.43 22.05 -16.58
C ALA A 311 -2.51 20.97 -16.58
N ILE A 312 -3.75 21.37 -16.83
CA ILE A 312 -4.92 20.46 -16.92
C ILE A 312 -5.22 20.23 -18.39
N ALA A 313 -5.16 18.98 -18.84
CA ALA A 313 -5.51 18.62 -20.20
C ALA A 313 -6.00 17.16 -20.25
N PRO A 314 -6.96 16.83 -21.17
CA PRO A 314 -7.48 15.48 -21.32
C PRO A 314 -6.41 14.47 -21.74
N ALA A 315 -6.74 13.18 -21.62
CA ALA A 315 -5.87 12.11 -22.13
C ALA A 315 -5.71 12.26 -23.66
N GLY A 316 -4.48 12.04 -24.16
CA GLY A 316 -4.18 12.17 -25.58
C GLY A 316 -3.96 13.61 -26.07
N ALA A 317 -4.12 14.64 -25.25
CA ALA A 317 -3.92 16.04 -25.64
C ALA A 317 -2.47 16.46 -25.93
N GLY A 318 -1.51 15.53 -25.91
CA GLY A 318 -0.10 15.79 -26.20
C GLY A 318 0.65 16.50 -25.06
N LYS A 319 0.23 16.30 -23.81
CA LYS A 319 0.93 16.86 -22.61
C LYS A 319 2.42 16.62 -22.63
N THR A 320 2.83 15.39 -22.93
CA THR A 320 4.26 15.01 -22.97
C THR A 320 5.04 15.79 -24.03
N THR A 321 4.42 16.09 -25.18
CA THR A 321 5.05 16.89 -26.24
C THR A 321 5.21 18.34 -25.80
N ALA A 322 4.18 18.93 -25.16
CA ALA A 322 4.26 20.28 -24.60
C ALA A 322 5.32 20.38 -23.48
N MET A 323 5.34 19.40 -22.54
CA MET A 323 6.34 19.37 -21.47
C MET A 323 7.76 19.18 -21.99
N ARG A 324 7.97 18.44 -23.08
CA ARG A 324 9.29 18.31 -23.72
C ARG A 324 9.76 19.65 -24.28
N ALA A 325 8.88 20.42 -24.95
CA ALA A 325 9.21 21.74 -25.43
C ALA A 325 9.49 22.72 -24.29
N LEU A 326 8.70 22.66 -23.20
CA LEU A 326 8.94 23.46 -22.00
C LEU A 326 10.30 23.13 -21.36
N ALA A 327 10.62 21.86 -21.18
CA ALA A 327 11.90 21.41 -20.62
C ALA A 327 13.07 21.91 -21.50
N ARG A 328 12.94 21.85 -22.81
CA ARG A 328 13.94 22.38 -23.74
C ARG A 328 14.13 23.88 -23.60
N ALA A 329 13.03 24.66 -23.55
CA ALA A 329 13.10 26.09 -23.34
C ALA A 329 13.82 26.46 -22.02
N TRP A 330 13.57 25.66 -20.98
CA TRP A 330 14.20 25.82 -19.68
C TRP A 330 15.72 25.59 -19.74
N VAL A 331 16.15 24.50 -20.39
CA VAL A 331 17.57 24.16 -20.56
C VAL A 331 18.30 25.20 -21.45
N GLU A 332 17.67 25.65 -22.55
CA GLU A 332 18.22 26.70 -23.44
C GLU A 332 18.39 28.04 -22.68
N ALA A 333 17.60 28.29 -21.67
CA ALA A 333 17.76 29.46 -20.79
C ALA A 333 18.79 29.25 -19.65
N GLY A 334 19.52 28.12 -19.64
CA GLY A 334 20.49 27.78 -18.60
C GLY A 334 19.91 27.19 -17.32
N GLY A 335 18.66 26.78 -17.35
CA GLY A 335 18.00 26.09 -16.24
C GLY A 335 18.27 24.58 -16.22
N GLU A 336 18.00 23.93 -15.09
CA GLU A 336 18.11 22.48 -14.91
C GLU A 336 16.71 21.87 -14.83
N VAL A 337 16.53 20.70 -15.46
CA VAL A 337 15.28 19.93 -15.44
C VAL A 337 15.60 18.54 -14.87
N LEU A 338 14.89 18.14 -13.81
CA LEU A 338 15.04 16.88 -13.10
C LEU A 338 14.04 15.82 -13.59
#